data_701ef72b02cf1d868a7651b79bb1a89f
#
_entry.id   701ef72b02cf1d868a7651b79bb1a89f
#
_cell.length_a   1.000
_cell.length_b   1.000
_cell.length_c   1.000
_cell.angle_alpha   90.00
_cell.angle_beta   90.00
_cell.angle_gamma   90.00
#
_symmetry.space_group_name_H-M   'P 1'
#
loop_
_entity.id
_entity.type
_entity.pdbx_description
1 polymer ?
#
loop_
_entity_poly.entity_id
_entity_poly.type
_entity_poly.pdbx_seq_one_letter_code
_entity_poly.pdbx_strand_id
1 'polypeptide(L)'
;MRTTYNTLRDILPQSFIPSYDELKGIVMLSWPFIEYGLVHGFIETAVAVCFCMDEVSRKGASDELDVSLLCATNEDELLDIVIQRVSDNERNNGNIPCQWMHVLLWMCCLREDDTDELLDWVDIIYAEFGYPKEIAPFVRYMPAKGRPKTPDELVKSLRNYLDKWKADVSSQSQEYKKSTEEECI
;
A
#
# COMPACT_ATOMS: atom_id res chain seq x y z
N MET A 1 -4.28 27.32 17.17
CA MET A 1 -3.71 27.23 15.82
C MET A 1 -3.32 25.79 15.55
N ARG A 2 -4.12 25.01 14.83
CA ARG A 2 -3.71 23.70 14.34
C ARG A 2 -2.77 23.94 13.18
N THR A 3 -1.50 23.61 13.35
CA THR A 3 -0.54 23.56 12.25
C THR A 3 -1.02 22.43 11.35
N THR A 4 -1.60 22.76 10.21
CA THR A 4 -1.88 21.80 9.14
C THR A 4 -0.54 21.34 8.60
N TYR A 5 -0.05 20.22 9.12
CA TYR A 5 0.98 19.48 8.41
C TYR A 5 0.30 18.95 7.14
N ASN A 6 0.80 19.35 5.97
CA ASN A 6 0.44 18.68 4.72
C ASN A 6 0.86 17.23 4.87
N THR A 7 -0.10 16.34 5.08
CA THR A 7 0.16 14.92 5.09
C THR A 7 0.43 14.45 3.67
N LEU A 8 1.10 13.34 3.48
CA LEU A 8 1.33 12.74 2.16
C LEU A 8 0.02 12.65 1.35
N ARG A 9 -1.11 12.37 2.01
CA ARG A 9 -2.45 12.39 1.43
C ARG A 9 -2.79 13.67 0.67
N ASP A 10 -2.41 14.84 1.21
CA ASP A 10 -2.82 16.14 0.66
C ASP A 10 -2.02 16.54 -0.58
N ILE A 11 -0.86 15.90 -0.79
CA ILE A 11 0.08 16.21 -1.87
C ILE A 11 0.24 15.08 -2.88
N LEU A 12 -0.20 13.86 -2.54
CA LEU A 12 -0.07 12.71 -3.43
C LEU A 12 -0.91 12.91 -4.69
N PRO A 13 -0.33 12.86 -5.90
CA PRO A 13 -1.09 12.96 -7.13
C PRO A 13 -2.15 11.85 -7.23
N GLN A 14 -3.33 12.21 -7.73
CA GLN A 14 -4.41 11.24 -7.97
C GLN A 14 -3.95 10.08 -8.88
N SER A 15 -3.03 10.37 -9.79
CA SER A 15 -2.42 9.36 -10.66
C SER A 15 -1.63 8.28 -9.88
N PHE A 16 -1.16 8.56 -8.67
CA PHE A 16 -0.40 7.60 -7.85
C PHE A 16 -1.29 6.75 -6.94
N ILE A 17 -2.57 7.08 -6.83
CA ILE A 17 -3.55 6.28 -6.07
C ILE A 17 -3.84 5.00 -6.86
N PRO A 18 -3.55 3.80 -6.29
CA PRO A 18 -3.75 2.56 -6.99
C PRO A 18 -5.23 2.16 -7.03
N SER A 19 -5.64 1.57 -8.14
CA SER A 19 -6.91 0.88 -8.27
C SER A 19 -6.89 -0.48 -7.56
N TYR A 20 -8.08 -1.08 -7.38
CA TYR A 20 -8.20 -2.42 -6.81
C TYR A 20 -7.41 -3.49 -7.58
N ASP A 21 -7.49 -3.49 -8.91
CA ASP A 21 -6.83 -4.48 -9.76
C ASP A 21 -5.29 -4.34 -9.70
N GLU A 22 -4.79 -3.12 -9.63
CA GLU A 22 -3.36 -2.87 -9.47
C GLU A 22 -2.86 -3.40 -8.12
N LEU A 23 -3.56 -3.09 -7.03
CA LEU A 23 -3.20 -3.58 -5.70
C LEU A 23 -3.20 -5.10 -5.63
N LYS A 24 -4.21 -5.75 -6.21
CA LYS A 24 -4.33 -7.21 -6.28
C LYS A 24 -3.16 -7.86 -7.04
N GLY A 25 -2.58 -7.13 -7.99
CA GLY A 25 -1.38 -7.55 -8.74
C GLY A 25 -0.04 -7.28 -8.03
N ILE A 26 -0.04 -6.53 -6.92
CA ILE A 26 1.18 -6.12 -6.22
C ILE A 26 1.29 -6.79 -4.85
N VAL A 27 0.20 -6.81 -4.06
CA VAL A 27 0.19 -7.29 -2.67
C VAL A 27 -0.96 -8.25 -2.40
N MET A 28 -0.85 -9.02 -1.32
CA MET A 28 -1.97 -9.76 -0.77
C MET A 28 -2.84 -8.80 0.05
N LEU A 29 -4.09 -8.58 -0.39
CA LEU A 29 -5.01 -7.68 0.28
C LEU A 29 -5.58 -8.30 1.56
N SER A 30 -5.73 -7.47 2.58
CA SER A 30 -6.37 -7.81 3.85
C SER A 30 -7.14 -6.61 4.39
N TRP A 31 -8.11 -6.82 5.29
CA TRP A 31 -8.86 -5.71 5.86
C TRP A 31 -7.99 -4.68 6.58
N PRO A 32 -6.97 -5.06 7.38
CA PRO A 32 -6.06 -4.08 7.98
C PRO A 32 -5.28 -3.26 6.94
N PHE A 33 -4.90 -3.88 5.81
CA PHE A 33 -4.23 -3.16 4.72
C PHE A 33 -5.17 -2.14 4.05
N ILE A 34 -6.43 -2.53 3.78
CA ILE A 34 -7.47 -1.66 3.23
C ILE A 34 -7.79 -0.51 4.19
N GLU A 35 -8.01 -0.82 5.49
CA GLU A 35 -8.25 0.21 6.52
C GLU A 35 -7.13 1.25 6.54
N TYR A 36 -5.88 0.80 6.62
CA TYR A 36 -4.73 1.71 6.65
C TYR A 36 -4.70 2.62 5.42
N GLY A 37 -4.91 2.06 4.23
CA GLY A 37 -4.95 2.82 2.98
C GLY A 37 -6.06 3.87 2.95
N LEU A 38 -7.27 3.55 3.42
CA LEU A 38 -8.40 4.48 3.52
C LEU A 38 -8.12 5.60 4.52
N VAL A 39 -7.68 5.26 5.74
CA VAL A 39 -7.39 6.23 6.80
C VAL A 39 -6.33 7.24 6.38
N HIS A 40 -5.30 6.78 5.65
CA HIS A 40 -4.21 7.64 5.17
C HIS A 40 -4.48 8.26 3.78
N GLY A 41 -5.61 7.92 3.14
CA GLY A 41 -5.98 8.45 1.83
C GLY A 41 -5.11 7.93 0.68
N PHE A 42 -4.56 6.73 0.81
CA PHE A 42 -3.76 6.07 -0.23
C PHE A 42 -4.60 5.27 -1.22
N ILE A 43 -5.87 5.07 -0.92
CA ILE A 43 -6.88 4.46 -1.81
C ILE A 43 -8.22 5.16 -1.68
N GLU A 44 -9.04 4.99 -2.69
CA GLU A 44 -10.45 5.40 -2.68
C GLU A 44 -11.33 4.33 -2.03
N THR A 45 -12.50 4.74 -1.54
CA THR A 45 -13.51 3.85 -0.93
C THR A 45 -13.97 2.73 -1.86
N ALA A 46 -13.96 2.97 -3.17
CA ALA A 46 -14.27 1.96 -4.19
C ALA A 46 -13.39 0.70 -4.07
N VAL A 47 -12.14 0.84 -3.62
CA VAL A 47 -11.23 -0.30 -3.42
C VAL A 47 -11.75 -1.24 -2.32
N ALA A 48 -12.25 -0.69 -1.21
CA ALA A 48 -12.82 -1.49 -0.12
C ALA A 48 -14.09 -2.22 -0.57
N VAL A 49 -14.94 -1.57 -1.37
CA VAL A 49 -16.14 -2.20 -1.95
C VAL A 49 -15.75 -3.36 -2.87
N CYS A 50 -14.80 -3.15 -3.78
CA CYS A 50 -14.31 -4.20 -4.68
C CYS A 50 -13.71 -5.39 -3.91
N PHE A 51 -12.94 -5.10 -2.85
CA PHE A 51 -12.37 -6.14 -1.99
C PHE A 51 -13.45 -6.94 -1.27
N CYS A 52 -14.47 -6.27 -0.71
CA CYS A 52 -15.62 -6.93 -0.11
C CYS A 52 -16.37 -7.81 -1.11
N MET A 53 -16.64 -7.31 -2.31
CA MET A 53 -17.31 -8.09 -3.37
C MET A 53 -16.53 -9.35 -3.74
N ASP A 54 -15.21 -9.27 -3.85
CA ASP A 54 -14.35 -10.45 -4.13
C ASP A 54 -14.40 -11.46 -2.97
N GLU A 55 -14.35 -10.98 -1.71
CA GLU A 55 -14.46 -11.84 -0.52
C GLU A 55 -15.82 -12.55 -0.47
N VAL A 56 -16.92 -11.82 -0.66
CA VAL A 56 -18.28 -12.34 -0.68
C VAL A 56 -18.49 -13.32 -1.84
N SER A 57 -17.94 -13.04 -3.01
CA SER A 57 -18.05 -13.93 -4.19
C SER A 57 -17.33 -15.26 -3.96
N ARG A 58 -16.28 -15.26 -3.16
CA ARG A 58 -15.44 -16.44 -2.90
C ARG A 58 -15.94 -17.28 -1.71
N LYS A 59 -16.43 -16.63 -0.65
CA LYS A 59 -16.78 -17.30 0.61
C LYS A 59 -18.28 -17.25 0.93
N GLY A 60 -19.09 -16.48 0.17
CA GLY A 60 -20.42 -16.06 0.56
C GLY A 60 -20.37 -14.86 1.54
N ALA A 61 -21.50 -14.19 1.71
CA ALA A 61 -21.63 -13.16 2.74
C ALA A 61 -21.53 -13.84 4.12
N SER A 62 -20.49 -13.50 4.88
CA SER A 62 -20.17 -14.19 6.13
C SER A 62 -20.74 -13.51 7.37
N ASP A 63 -21.03 -12.20 7.30
CA ASP A 63 -21.53 -11.42 8.42
C ASP A 63 -22.36 -10.19 7.97
N GLU A 64 -22.99 -9.50 8.95
CA GLU A 64 -23.75 -8.27 8.72
C GLU A 64 -22.90 -7.11 8.18
N LEU A 65 -21.59 -7.10 8.46
CA LEU A 65 -20.69 -6.05 8.00
C LEU A 65 -20.45 -6.14 6.49
N ASP A 66 -20.49 -7.35 5.88
CA ASP A 66 -20.40 -7.52 4.43
C ASP A 66 -21.56 -6.81 3.74
N VAL A 67 -22.79 -7.05 4.24
CA VAL A 67 -24.00 -6.43 3.70
C VAL A 67 -23.99 -4.92 3.95
N SER A 68 -23.64 -4.49 5.15
CA SER A 68 -23.59 -3.07 5.52
C SER A 68 -22.60 -2.30 4.65
N LEU A 69 -21.42 -2.88 4.38
CA LEU A 69 -20.39 -2.24 3.55
C LEU A 69 -20.86 -2.09 2.09
N LEU A 70 -21.52 -3.12 1.54
CA LEU A 70 -22.06 -3.06 0.19
C LEU A 70 -23.28 -2.14 0.05
N CYS A 71 -23.95 -1.81 1.17
CA CYS A 71 -25.09 -0.90 1.23
C CYS A 71 -24.72 0.52 1.70
N ALA A 72 -23.45 0.78 2.08
CA ALA A 72 -23.01 2.09 2.55
C ALA A 72 -23.31 3.18 1.50
N THR A 73 -23.86 4.30 1.97
CA THR A 73 -24.34 5.37 1.09
C THR A 73 -23.38 6.53 0.95
N ASN A 74 -22.36 6.60 1.83
CA ASN A 74 -21.34 7.64 1.84
C ASN A 74 -20.01 7.10 2.37
N GLU A 75 -18.95 7.89 2.16
CA GLU A 75 -17.58 7.51 2.49
C GLU A 75 -17.33 7.36 4.01
N ASP A 76 -17.93 8.23 4.83
CA ASP A 76 -17.77 8.20 6.28
C ASP A 76 -18.37 6.91 6.88
N GLU A 77 -19.58 6.54 6.44
CA GLU A 77 -20.23 5.30 6.84
C GLU A 77 -19.40 4.08 6.43
N LEU A 78 -18.88 4.07 5.20
CA LEU A 78 -18.04 2.98 4.69
C LEU A 78 -16.76 2.85 5.52
N LEU A 79 -16.10 3.96 5.81
CA LEU A 79 -14.89 3.98 6.62
C LEU A 79 -15.15 3.44 8.02
N ASP A 80 -16.25 3.85 8.67
CA ASP A 80 -16.63 3.35 9.99
C ASP A 80 -16.84 1.82 10.01
N ILE A 81 -17.48 1.28 8.96
CA ILE A 81 -17.67 -0.18 8.82
C ILE A 81 -16.33 -0.89 8.66
N VAL A 82 -15.43 -0.36 7.84
CA VAL A 82 -14.09 -0.95 7.64
C VAL A 82 -13.28 -0.91 8.94
N ILE A 83 -13.35 0.19 9.70
CA ILE A 83 -12.69 0.31 10.99
C ILE A 83 -13.23 -0.73 11.99
N GLN A 84 -14.54 -1.00 12.01
CA GLN A 84 -15.14 -2.01 12.88
C GLN A 84 -14.71 -3.44 12.56
N ARG A 85 -14.36 -3.71 11.29
CA ARG A 85 -13.88 -5.04 10.86
C ARG A 85 -12.52 -5.41 11.39
N VAL A 86 -11.68 -4.44 11.67
CA VAL A 86 -10.27 -4.65 12.00
C VAL A 86 -10.07 -4.61 13.52
N SER A 87 -9.57 -5.68 14.08
CA SER A 87 -9.22 -5.73 15.50
C SER A 87 -7.94 -4.95 15.80
N ASP A 88 -7.77 -4.49 17.04
CA ASP A 88 -6.56 -3.77 17.47
C ASP A 88 -5.26 -4.59 17.26
N ASN A 89 -5.35 -5.91 17.42
CA ASN A 89 -4.20 -6.80 17.19
C ASN A 89 -3.79 -6.83 15.72
N GLU A 90 -4.76 -6.80 14.81
CA GLU A 90 -4.49 -6.77 13.36
C GLU A 90 -3.96 -5.41 12.91
N ARG A 91 -4.46 -4.30 13.48
CA ARG A 91 -3.94 -2.93 13.24
C ARG A 91 -2.48 -2.79 13.64
N ASN A 92 -2.08 -3.40 14.73
CA ASN A 92 -0.72 -3.34 15.24
C ASN A 92 0.26 -4.25 14.49
N ASN A 93 -0.13 -4.86 13.38
CA ASN A 93 0.79 -5.57 12.52
C ASN A 93 1.76 -4.58 11.84
N GLY A 94 2.96 -4.48 12.39
CA GLY A 94 4.01 -3.54 11.95
C GLY A 94 4.45 -3.67 10.48
N ASN A 95 3.96 -4.68 9.76
CA ASN A 95 4.27 -4.86 8.34
C ASN A 95 3.38 -4.03 7.41
N ILE A 96 2.18 -3.61 7.83
CA ILE A 96 1.22 -2.88 6.98
C ILE A 96 1.77 -1.53 6.50
N PRO A 97 2.30 -0.65 7.37
CA PRO A 97 2.92 0.60 6.91
C PRO A 97 4.07 0.36 5.93
N CYS A 98 4.90 -0.65 6.19
CA CYS A 98 6.00 -1.00 5.30
C CYS A 98 5.50 -1.48 3.93
N GLN A 99 4.44 -2.29 3.88
CA GLN A 99 3.80 -2.70 2.62
C GLN A 99 3.27 -1.49 1.84
N TRP A 100 2.59 -0.55 2.51
CA TRP A 100 2.09 0.66 1.86
C TRP A 100 3.20 1.55 1.31
N MET A 101 4.28 1.72 2.06
CA MET A 101 5.47 2.42 1.55
C MET A 101 5.96 1.83 0.22
N HIS A 102 6.08 0.50 0.15
CA HIS A 102 6.53 -0.16 -1.08
C HIS A 102 5.53 -0.02 -2.22
N VAL A 103 4.22 -0.10 -1.93
CA VAL A 103 3.18 0.13 -2.94
C VAL A 103 3.27 1.55 -3.50
N LEU A 104 3.38 2.56 -2.65
CA LEU A 104 3.50 3.96 -3.10
C LEU A 104 4.77 4.18 -3.93
N LEU A 105 5.91 3.67 -3.50
CA LEU A 105 7.15 3.73 -4.28
C LEU A 105 7.01 3.00 -5.63
N TRP A 106 6.31 1.86 -5.65
CA TRP A 106 6.03 1.14 -6.89
C TRP A 106 5.16 1.97 -7.83
N MET A 107 4.09 2.60 -7.32
CA MET A 107 3.20 3.45 -8.11
C MET A 107 3.93 4.67 -8.68
N CYS A 108 4.79 5.31 -7.88
CA CYS A 108 5.65 6.40 -8.36
C CYS A 108 6.56 5.93 -9.51
N CYS A 109 7.26 4.80 -9.34
CA CYS A 109 8.14 4.24 -10.39
C CYS A 109 7.38 3.82 -11.66
N LEU A 110 6.08 3.49 -11.55
CA LEU A 110 5.24 3.09 -12.68
C LEU A 110 4.69 4.30 -13.46
N ARG A 111 4.45 5.41 -12.78
CA ARG A 111 3.66 6.54 -13.27
C ARG A 111 4.47 7.82 -13.50
N GLU A 112 5.68 7.90 -12.94
CA GLU A 112 6.56 9.04 -13.09
C GLU A 112 7.75 8.67 -14.00
N ASP A 113 7.86 9.39 -15.10
CA ASP A 113 8.93 9.19 -16.08
C ASP A 113 10.10 10.14 -15.84
N ASP A 114 9.88 11.31 -15.25
CA ASP A 114 10.95 12.24 -14.91
C ASP A 114 11.74 11.75 -13.71
N THR A 115 13.05 11.60 -13.89
CA THR A 115 13.96 11.05 -12.87
C THR A 115 14.04 11.94 -11.62
N ASP A 116 14.06 13.25 -11.78
CA ASP A 116 14.19 14.19 -10.65
C ASP A 116 12.87 14.27 -9.87
N GLU A 117 11.74 14.34 -10.56
CA GLU A 117 10.40 14.31 -9.92
C GLU A 117 10.15 12.98 -9.20
N LEU A 118 10.54 11.85 -9.80
CA LEU A 118 10.45 10.55 -9.13
C LEU A 118 11.27 10.51 -7.83
N LEU A 119 12.49 11.04 -7.86
CA LEU A 119 13.34 11.08 -6.66
C LEU A 119 12.82 12.05 -5.61
N ASP A 120 12.13 13.13 -5.99
CA ASP A 120 11.41 14.00 -5.05
C ASP A 120 10.32 13.22 -4.31
N TRP A 121 9.55 12.40 -5.02
CA TRP A 121 8.56 11.52 -4.39
C TRP A 121 9.19 10.47 -3.48
N VAL A 122 10.32 9.88 -3.87
CA VAL A 122 11.06 8.95 -3.00
C VAL A 122 11.48 9.63 -1.70
N ASP A 123 11.99 10.87 -1.76
CA ASP A 123 12.40 11.64 -0.59
C ASP A 123 11.21 11.95 0.33
N ILE A 124 10.04 12.32 -0.23
CA ILE A 124 8.80 12.59 0.50
C ILE A 124 8.28 11.33 1.19
N ILE A 125 8.16 10.22 0.45
CA ILE A 125 7.69 8.94 1.00
C ILE A 125 8.64 8.44 2.08
N TYR A 126 9.95 8.54 1.87
CA TYR A 126 10.96 8.18 2.86
C TYR A 126 10.79 8.92 4.18
N ALA A 127 10.51 10.22 4.13
CA ALA A 127 10.27 11.04 5.32
C ALA A 127 8.96 10.67 6.01
N GLU A 128 7.87 10.49 5.25
CA GLU A 128 6.53 10.14 5.78
C GLU A 128 6.54 8.82 6.56
N PHE A 129 7.25 7.83 6.07
CA PHE A 129 7.36 6.52 6.73
C PHE A 129 8.49 6.43 7.77
N GLY A 130 9.00 7.56 8.25
CA GLY A 130 9.94 7.62 9.38
C GLY A 130 11.36 7.16 9.06
N TYR A 131 11.82 7.44 7.85
CA TYR A 131 13.21 7.21 7.42
C TYR A 131 13.64 5.73 7.46
N PRO A 132 12.94 4.81 6.79
CA PRO A 132 13.22 3.39 6.83
C PRO A 132 14.58 3.06 6.20
N LYS A 133 15.37 2.25 6.91
CA LYS A 133 16.77 1.94 6.53
C LYS A 133 16.89 1.26 5.15
N GLU A 134 15.89 0.49 4.76
CA GLU A 134 15.83 -0.22 3.49
C GLU A 134 15.70 0.73 2.28
N ILE A 135 15.09 1.90 2.46
CA ILE A 135 14.91 2.91 1.41
C ILE A 135 16.04 3.93 1.38
N ALA A 136 16.75 4.12 2.49
CA ALA A 136 17.88 5.06 2.59
C ALA A 136 18.90 4.99 1.42
N PRO A 137 19.22 3.81 0.85
CA PRO A 137 20.18 3.72 -0.28
C PRO A 137 19.71 4.35 -1.59
N PHE A 138 18.42 4.72 -1.70
CA PHE A 138 17.80 5.30 -2.89
C PHE A 138 17.51 6.80 -2.76
N VAL A 139 17.78 7.38 -1.59
CA VAL A 139 17.54 8.78 -1.24
C VAL A 139 18.74 9.64 -1.60
N ARG A 140 18.53 10.77 -2.31
CA ARG A 140 19.61 11.60 -2.88
C ARG A 140 20.58 12.19 -1.85
N TYR A 141 20.05 12.60 -0.69
CA TYR A 141 20.84 13.26 0.36
C TYR A 141 21.49 12.28 1.37
N MET A 142 21.25 10.98 1.21
CA MET A 142 21.84 10.00 2.12
C MET A 142 23.28 9.63 1.69
N PRO A 143 24.22 9.49 2.64
CA PRO A 143 25.60 9.15 2.31
C PRO A 143 25.68 7.76 1.69
N ALA A 144 26.16 7.70 0.46
CA ALA A 144 26.38 6.44 -0.24
C ALA A 144 27.66 5.75 0.31
N LYS A 145 27.59 4.43 0.50
CA LYS A 145 28.81 3.63 0.70
C LYS A 145 29.52 3.51 -0.67
N GLY A 146 30.58 4.30 -0.87
CA GLY A 146 31.35 4.32 -2.11
C GLY A 146 31.19 5.63 -2.89
N ARG A 147 31.26 5.58 -4.23
CA ARG A 147 31.06 6.78 -5.06
C ARG A 147 29.58 7.21 -5.02
N PRO A 148 29.31 8.53 -5.08
CA PRO A 148 27.93 9.01 -5.26
C PRO A 148 27.30 8.40 -6.51
N LYS A 149 26.04 7.98 -6.38
CA LYS A 149 25.24 7.50 -7.52
C LYS A 149 24.66 8.69 -8.28
N THR A 150 24.53 8.53 -9.59
CA THR A 150 23.74 9.48 -10.39
C THR A 150 22.24 9.28 -10.12
N PRO A 151 21.37 10.28 -10.41
CA PRO A 151 19.92 10.12 -10.33
C PRO A 151 19.40 8.86 -11.03
N ASP A 152 19.83 8.61 -12.25
CA ASP A 152 19.44 7.42 -13.02
C ASP A 152 19.88 6.11 -12.37
N GLU A 153 21.08 6.08 -11.77
CA GLU A 153 21.57 4.92 -11.03
C GLU A 153 20.75 4.66 -9.76
N LEU A 154 20.26 5.72 -9.10
CA LEU A 154 19.37 5.61 -7.94
C LEU A 154 18.02 5.02 -8.36
N VAL A 155 17.38 5.58 -9.39
CA VAL A 155 16.09 5.10 -9.92
C VAL A 155 16.18 3.66 -10.38
N LYS A 156 17.23 3.31 -11.14
CA LYS A 156 17.47 1.93 -11.58
C LYS A 156 17.63 0.97 -10.40
N SER A 157 18.35 1.40 -9.36
CA SER A 157 18.56 0.60 -8.17
C SER A 157 17.24 0.41 -7.39
N LEU A 158 16.42 1.46 -7.29
CA LEU A 158 15.10 1.42 -6.65
C LEU A 158 14.16 0.46 -7.41
N ARG A 159 14.05 0.60 -8.73
CA ARG A 159 13.21 -0.30 -9.55
C ARG A 159 13.61 -1.77 -9.37
N ASN A 160 14.91 -2.08 -9.41
CA ASN A 160 15.39 -3.44 -9.17
C ASN A 160 15.09 -3.96 -7.74
N TYR A 161 15.10 -3.08 -6.76
CA TYR A 161 14.72 -3.42 -5.38
C TYR A 161 13.23 -3.74 -5.28
N LEU A 162 12.38 -2.90 -5.86
CA LEU A 162 10.94 -3.08 -5.86
C LEU A 162 10.49 -4.32 -6.65
N ASP A 163 11.16 -4.64 -7.77
CA ASP A 163 10.91 -5.87 -8.54
C ASP A 163 11.14 -7.12 -7.67
N LYS A 164 12.22 -7.13 -6.90
CA LYS A 164 12.52 -8.23 -5.97
C LYS A 164 11.48 -8.32 -4.86
N TRP A 165 11.16 -7.18 -4.24
CA TRP A 165 10.13 -7.13 -3.20
C TRP A 165 8.79 -7.67 -3.71
N LYS A 166 8.35 -7.28 -4.90
CA LYS A 166 7.12 -7.78 -5.51
C LYS A 166 7.17 -9.29 -5.77
N ALA A 167 8.30 -9.82 -6.24
CA ALA A 167 8.48 -11.25 -6.45
C ALA A 167 8.38 -12.04 -5.13
N ASP A 168 8.97 -11.52 -4.04
CA ASP A 168 8.91 -12.14 -2.72
C ASP A 168 7.47 -12.16 -2.18
N VAL A 169 6.73 -11.06 -2.29
CA VAL A 169 5.31 -10.97 -1.90
C VAL A 169 4.44 -11.94 -2.71
N SER A 170 4.69 -12.08 -4.01
CA SER A 170 3.96 -13.00 -4.88
C SER A 170 4.21 -14.46 -4.52
N SER A 171 5.44 -14.81 -4.13
CA SER A 171 5.80 -16.15 -3.68
C SER A 171 5.11 -16.53 -2.36
N GLN A 172 5.08 -15.62 -1.39
CA GLN A 172 4.37 -15.80 -0.11
C GLN A 172 2.86 -16.00 -0.32
N SER A 173 2.27 -15.27 -1.27
CA SER A 173 0.85 -15.40 -1.62
C SER A 173 0.51 -16.78 -2.19
N GLN A 174 1.42 -17.42 -2.92
CA GLN A 174 1.23 -18.75 -3.48
C GLN A 174 1.36 -19.85 -2.42
N GLU A 175 2.28 -19.71 -1.47
CA GLU A 175 2.45 -20.65 -0.35
C GLU A 175 1.22 -20.63 0.57
N TYR A 176 0.68 -19.42 0.88
CA TYR A 176 -0.53 -19.29 1.69
C TYR A 176 -1.75 -19.95 1.03
N LYS A 177 -1.93 -19.84 -0.29
CA LYS A 177 -3.03 -20.49 -1.01
C LYS A 177 -2.94 -22.01 -0.97
N LYS A 178 -1.74 -22.56 -1.10
CA LYS A 178 -1.52 -24.02 -1.02
C LYS A 178 -1.84 -24.58 0.37
N SER A 179 -1.42 -23.90 1.43
CA SER A 179 -1.69 -24.36 2.80
C SER A 179 -3.18 -24.33 3.16
N THR A 180 -3.94 -23.37 2.62
CA THR A 180 -5.39 -23.27 2.85
C THR A 180 -6.19 -24.30 2.05
N GLU A 181 -5.69 -24.75 0.89
CA GLU A 181 -6.32 -25.81 0.09
C GLU A 181 -6.07 -27.21 0.70
N GLU A 182 -4.94 -27.42 1.37
CA GLU A 182 -4.61 -28.70 2.04
C GLU A 182 -5.37 -28.89 3.37
N GLU A 183 -5.81 -27.83 4.05
CA GLU A 183 -6.62 -27.91 5.28
C GLU A 183 -8.12 -28.20 5.02
N CYS A 184 -8.57 -28.11 3.77
CA CYS A 184 -9.97 -28.34 3.38
C CYS A 184 -10.25 -29.76 2.84
N ILE A 185 -9.33 -30.70 2.95
CA ILE A 185 -9.48 -32.12 2.57
C ILE A 185 -9.49 -32.98 3.83
#